data_0ce0826b62767efd132302ae048b1af3
#
_entry.id   0ce0826b62767efd132302ae048b1af3
#
_cell.length_a   1.000
_cell.length_b   1.000
_cell.length_c   1.000
_cell.angle_alpha   90.00
_cell.angle_beta   90.00
_cell.angle_gamma   90.00
#
_symmetry.space_group_name_H-M   'P 1'
#
loop_
_entity.id
_entity.type
_entity.pdbx_description
1 polymer ?
#
loop_
_entity_poly.entity_id
_entity_poly.type
_entity_poly.pdbx_seq_one_letter_code
_entity_poly.pdbx_strand_id
1 'polypeptide(L)'
;NSSPQGGGEIGPIVSPEALLARLSGERPLAYLLVYRSAVLSGDTQAIEALSAALDERGIDSLVLAVSSLKDPEALAVARSAIRARRPDIVITTTAFSSRDDADFVLDEADCPILQAIPVGSTREAWEASPRGLSAADLAMQIALPEFDGRIVAGPVSFKAEEAADPALAFSRRVQAPDGSGIDAVADMAAAWIRLARTPRVERRLALVLSDYPARGGRAGFAVGLDTPASACAILDLLRDAGYDAARDFTAD
;
A
#
# COMPACT_ATOMS: atom_id res chain seq x y z
N ASN A 1 -35.67 30.76 15.00
CA ASN A 1 -35.63 29.43 14.38
C ASN A 1 -34.61 29.46 13.25
N SER A 2 -33.35 29.26 13.58
CA SER A 2 -32.26 29.22 12.65
C SER A 2 -31.77 27.77 12.62
N SER A 3 -32.05 27.05 11.54
CA SER A 3 -31.44 25.75 11.24
C SER A 3 -29.97 25.97 10.91
N PRO A 4 -29.04 25.17 11.44
CA PRO A 4 -27.66 25.21 11.00
C PRO A 4 -27.58 24.56 9.60
N GLN A 5 -27.36 25.37 8.58
CA GLN A 5 -26.91 24.90 7.29
C GLN A 5 -25.43 24.47 7.43
N GLY A 6 -25.20 23.18 7.69
CA GLY A 6 -23.90 22.58 7.62
C GLY A 6 -23.51 22.26 6.17
N GLY A 7 -23.36 23.29 5.37
CA GLY A 7 -22.61 23.22 4.13
C GLY A 7 -21.14 23.32 4.49
N GLY A 8 -20.42 22.20 4.57
CA GLY A 8 -18.96 22.21 4.68
C GLY A 8 -18.39 22.97 3.49
N GLU A 9 -17.86 24.15 3.73
CA GLU A 9 -17.04 24.86 2.75
C GLU A 9 -15.89 23.94 2.37
N ILE A 10 -15.87 23.51 1.12
CA ILE A 10 -14.67 22.90 0.53
C ILE A 10 -13.64 24.01 0.58
N GLY A 11 -12.68 23.90 1.51
CA GLY A 11 -11.59 24.85 1.63
C GLY A 11 -10.84 24.98 0.28
N PRO A 12 -10.05 26.04 0.09
CA PRO A 12 -9.37 26.27 -1.18
C PRO A 12 -8.54 25.04 -1.54
N ILE A 13 -8.59 24.65 -2.83
CA ILE A 13 -7.74 23.57 -3.38
C ILE A 13 -6.30 23.97 -3.13
N VAL A 14 -5.66 23.31 -2.18
CA VAL A 14 -4.26 23.55 -1.82
C VAL A 14 -3.40 22.70 -2.73
N SER A 15 -2.40 23.30 -3.36
CA SER A 15 -1.48 22.54 -4.22
C SER A 15 -0.65 21.53 -3.40
N PRO A 16 -0.23 20.40 -3.99
CA PRO A 16 0.63 19.45 -3.30
C PRO A 16 1.89 20.09 -2.72
N GLU A 17 2.51 21.03 -3.43
CA GLU A 17 3.70 21.76 -3.01
C GLU A 17 3.45 22.56 -1.72
N ALA A 18 2.31 23.23 -1.63
CA ALA A 18 1.95 24.01 -0.45
C ALA A 18 1.67 23.13 0.78
N LEU A 19 1.13 21.91 0.57
CA LEU A 19 0.95 20.93 1.63
C LEU A 19 2.29 20.34 2.07
N LEU A 20 3.15 19.96 1.12
CA LEU A 20 4.50 19.45 1.38
C LEU A 20 5.38 20.45 2.12
N ALA A 21 5.23 21.74 1.84
CA ALA A 21 5.97 22.81 2.54
C ALA A 21 5.61 22.94 4.04
N ARG A 22 4.51 22.33 4.48
CA ARG A 22 4.11 22.29 5.90
C ARG A 22 4.76 21.15 6.67
N LEU A 23 5.32 20.16 5.96
CA LEU A 23 6.03 19.03 6.57
C LEU A 23 7.48 19.42 6.87
N SER A 24 8.05 18.87 7.94
CA SER A 24 9.43 19.17 8.37
C SER A 24 10.50 18.83 7.33
N GLY A 25 10.20 17.88 6.45
CA GLY A 25 11.16 17.36 5.48
C GLY A 25 12.16 16.34 6.02
N GLU A 26 12.21 16.14 7.32
CA GLU A 26 13.16 15.24 8.00
C GLU A 26 12.63 13.80 8.11
N ARG A 27 11.31 13.67 8.28
CA ARG A 27 10.64 12.36 8.42
C ARG A 27 10.45 11.70 7.04
N PRO A 28 10.40 10.35 6.99
CA PRO A 28 9.93 9.64 5.81
C PRO A 28 8.55 10.13 5.36
N LEU A 29 8.28 10.05 4.07
CA LEU A 29 7.02 10.51 3.49
C LEU A 29 6.26 9.37 2.84
N ALA A 30 5.00 9.18 3.22
CA ALA A 30 4.04 8.30 2.57
C ALA A 30 3.04 9.11 1.74
N TYR A 31 2.77 8.72 0.49
CA TYR A 31 1.62 9.21 -0.24
C TYR A 31 0.46 8.25 -0.05
N LEU A 32 -0.67 8.76 0.46
CA LEU A 32 -1.93 8.04 0.57
C LEU A 32 -2.80 8.36 -0.64
N LEU A 33 -2.85 7.44 -1.60
CA LEU A 33 -3.62 7.60 -2.83
C LEU A 33 -5.02 7.03 -2.63
N VAL A 34 -6.04 7.89 -2.67
CA VAL A 34 -7.42 7.54 -2.34
C VAL A 34 -8.39 8.02 -3.42
N TYR A 35 -9.57 7.42 -3.48
CA TYR A 35 -10.60 7.95 -4.36
C TYR A 35 -11.14 9.30 -3.86
N ARG A 36 -11.23 10.27 -4.78
CA ARG A 36 -11.83 11.58 -4.53
C ARG A 36 -13.26 11.47 -4.00
N SER A 37 -14.01 10.46 -4.42
CA SER A 37 -15.37 10.20 -3.96
C SER A 37 -15.44 9.98 -2.45
N ALA A 38 -14.47 9.32 -1.83
CA ALA A 38 -14.42 9.13 -0.38
C ALA A 38 -14.32 10.47 0.36
N VAL A 39 -13.44 11.36 -0.13
CA VAL A 39 -13.28 12.72 0.44
C VAL A 39 -14.54 13.55 0.26
N LEU A 40 -15.12 13.56 -0.95
CA LEU A 40 -16.33 14.33 -1.24
C LEU A 40 -17.57 13.86 -0.46
N SER A 41 -17.65 12.56 -0.16
CA SER A 41 -18.73 11.99 0.64
C SER A 41 -18.50 12.09 2.15
N GLY A 42 -17.30 12.54 2.59
CA GLY A 42 -16.92 12.55 4.00
C GLY A 42 -16.68 11.14 4.58
N ASP A 43 -16.42 10.13 3.75
CA ASP A 43 -16.09 8.77 4.16
C ASP A 43 -14.57 8.63 4.35
N THR A 44 -14.02 9.40 5.30
CA THR A 44 -12.56 9.61 5.47
C THR A 44 -11.97 8.91 6.69
N GLN A 45 -12.80 8.32 7.55
CA GLN A 45 -12.37 7.77 8.85
C GLN A 45 -11.21 6.77 8.72
N ALA A 46 -11.25 5.87 7.74
CA ALA A 46 -10.18 4.90 7.52
C ALA A 46 -8.88 5.55 7.00
N ILE A 47 -9.00 6.62 6.21
CA ILE A 47 -7.85 7.39 5.68
C ILE A 47 -7.19 8.16 6.82
N GLU A 48 -7.99 8.80 7.66
CA GLU A 48 -7.53 9.55 8.84
C GLU A 48 -6.85 8.63 9.85
N ALA A 49 -7.44 7.46 10.13
CA ALA A 49 -6.86 6.46 11.01
C ALA A 49 -5.53 5.91 10.47
N LEU A 50 -5.43 5.65 9.16
CA LEU A 50 -4.18 5.22 8.55
C LEU A 50 -3.11 6.32 8.59
N SER A 51 -3.49 7.57 8.35
CA SER A 51 -2.58 8.72 8.48
C SER A 51 -2.05 8.86 9.91
N ALA A 52 -2.92 8.71 10.92
CA ALA A 52 -2.54 8.74 12.33
C ALA A 52 -1.58 7.58 12.69
N ALA A 53 -1.86 6.36 12.23
CA ALA A 53 -1.01 5.20 12.47
C ALA A 53 0.39 5.33 11.82
N LEU A 54 0.49 6.02 10.68
CA LEU A 54 1.78 6.36 10.07
C LEU A 54 2.52 7.42 10.89
N ASP A 55 1.81 8.45 11.38
CA ASP A 55 2.40 9.49 12.22
C ASP A 55 2.98 8.93 13.53
N GLU A 56 2.29 7.99 14.17
CA GLU A 56 2.79 7.26 15.34
C GLU A 56 4.10 6.51 15.07
N ARG A 57 4.34 6.11 13.82
CA ARG A 57 5.58 5.44 13.36
C ARG A 57 6.63 6.43 12.83
N GLY A 58 6.41 7.72 13.02
CA GLY A 58 7.33 8.77 12.57
C GLY A 58 7.34 8.97 11.06
N ILE A 59 6.27 8.64 10.36
CA ILE A 59 6.13 8.78 8.91
C ILE A 59 5.12 9.90 8.62
N ASP A 60 5.56 10.94 7.91
CA ASP A 60 4.64 11.97 7.41
C ASP A 60 3.76 11.39 6.30
N SER A 61 2.54 11.84 6.20
CA SER A 61 1.65 11.42 5.12
C SER A 61 1.04 12.59 4.34
N LEU A 62 0.90 12.42 3.03
CA LEU A 62 0.17 13.32 2.14
C LEU A 62 -0.94 12.55 1.43
N VAL A 63 -2.18 12.97 1.64
CA VAL A 63 -3.35 12.37 0.98
C VAL A 63 -3.52 12.98 -0.42
N LEU A 64 -3.48 12.13 -1.44
CA LEU A 64 -3.75 12.48 -2.84
C LEU A 64 -5.08 11.88 -3.25
N ALA A 65 -6.09 12.73 -3.39
CA ALA A 65 -7.44 12.34 -3.78
C ALA A 65 -7.59 12.38 -5.31
N VAL A 66 -7.79 11.22 -5.93
CA VAL A 66 -7.88 11.08 -7.39
C VAL A 66 -9.25 10.54 -7.82
N SER A 67 -9.73 10.97 -8.97
CA SER A 67 -10.89 10.36 -9.65
C SER A 67 -10.51 9.00 -10.22
N SER A 68 -9.38 8.95 -10.89
CA SER A 68 -8.75 7.77 -11.48
C SER A 68 -7.30 8.11 -11.81
N LEU A 69 -6.40 7.15 -11.75
CA LEU A 69 -5.03 7.31 -12.28
C LEU A 69 -4.95 7.23 -13.82
N LYS A 70 -6.10 7.16 -14.51
CA LYS A 70 -6.24 7.32 -15.97
C LYS A 70 -6.76 8.71 -16.35
N ASP A 71 -7.14 9.52 -15.37
CA ASP A 71 -7.60 10.89 -15.57
C ASP A 71 -6.38 11.82 -15.70
N PRO A 72 -6.26 12.57 -16.81
CA PRO A 72 -5.11 13.47 -17.04
C PRO A 72 -4.89 14.52 -15.95
N GLU A 73 -5.97 15.06 -15.36
CA GLU A 73 -5.87 16.03 -14.26
C GLU A 73 -5.31 15.37 -12.99
N ALA A 74 -5.82 14.19 -12.64
CA ALA A 74 -5.33 13.42 -11.50
C ALA A 74 -3.86 13.00 -11.68
N LEU A 75 -3.48 12.59 -12.90
CA LEU A 75 -2.09 12.28 -13.25
C LEU A 75 -1.17 13.49 -13.10
N ALA A 76 -1.62 14.67 -13.54
CA ALA A 76 -0.84 15.90 -13.43
C ALA A 76 -0.58 16.26 -11.96
N VAL A 77 -1.59 16.14 -11.09
CA VAL A 77 -1.47 16.37 -9.64
C VAL A 77 -0.52 15.36 -9.00
N ALA A 78 -0.65 14.07 -9.31
CA ALA A 78 0.24 13.04 -8.78
C ALA A 78 1.71 13.28 -9.21
N ARG A 79 1.94 13.58 -10.49
CA ARG A 79 3.28 13.94 -11.00
C ARG A 79 3.86 15.17 -10.33
N SER A 80 3.04 16.22 -10.15
CA SER A 80 3.48 17.43 -9.46
C SER A 80 3.93 17.12 -8.04
N ALA A 81 3.15 16.34 -7.30
CA ALA A 81 3.49 15.92 -5.95
C ALA A 81 4.80 15.12 -5.91
N ILE A 82 4.96 14.12 -6.78
CA ILE A 82 6.17 13.27 -6.86
C ILE A 82 7.40 14.11 -7.22
N ARG A 83 7.28 15.05 -8.14
CA ARG A 83 8.40 15.94 -8.53
C ARG A 83 8.77 16.94 -7.45
N ALA A 84 7.79 17.44 -6.69
CA ALA A 84 8.03 18.36 -5.59
C ALA A 84 8.77 17.68 -4.43
N ARG A 85 8.37 16.46 -4.08
CA ARG A 85 9.06 15.61 -3.11
C ARG A 85 8.70 14.15 -3.35
N ARG A 86 9.70 13.33 -3.69
CA ARG A 86 9.51 11.88 -3.83
C ARG A 86 9.09 11.27 -2.49
N PRO A 87 8.05 10.41 -2.47
CA PRO A 87 7.71 9.65 -1.27
C PRO A 87 8.70 8.50 -1.05
N ASP A 88 8.85 8.08 0.20
CA ASP A 88 9.53 6.84 0.55
C ASP A 88 8.65 5.60 0.32
N ILE A 89 7.33 5.80 0.28
CA ILE A 89 6.33 4.76 0.02
C ILE A 89 5.03 5.35 -0.50
N VAL A 90 4.32 4.61 -1.35
CA VAL A 90 2.94 4.91 -1.72
C VAL A 90 2.03 3.87 -1.11
N ILE A 91 0.93 4.28 -0.48
CA ILE A 91 -0.14 3.41 -0.01
C ILE A 91 -1.40 3.81 -0.77
N THR A 92 -2.00 2.88 -1.49
CA THR A 92 -3.19 3.16 -2.28
C THR A 92 -4.38 2.32 -1.84
N THR A 93 -5.55 2.95 -1.80
CA THR A 93 -6.84 2.28 -1.61
C THR A 93 -7.64 2.20 -2.91
N THR A 94 -7.05 2.64 -4.03
CA THR A 94 -7.74 2.62 -5.32
C THR A 94 -7.75 1.21 -5.90
N ALA A 95 -8.91 0.81 -6.43
CA ALA A 95 -9.11 -0.46 -7.11
C ALA A 95 -8.62 -0.40 -8.57
N PHE A 96 -8.61 -1.54 -9.24
CA PHE A 96 -8.25 -1.72 -10.64
C PHE A 96 -6.78 -1.43 -10.98
N SER A 97 -6.36 -1.92 -12.14
CA SER A 97 -5.09 -1.54 -12.75
C SER A 97 -5.21 -0.17 -13.43
N SER A 98 -4.19 0.63 -13.27
CA SER A 98 -4.07 1.95 -13.90
C SER A 98 -2.91 2.03 -14.88
N ARG A 99 -2.07 0.99 -14.95
CA ARG A 99 -0.96 0.91 -15.90
C ARG A 99 -1.51 0.83 -17.32
N ASP A 100 -0.96 1.64 -18.21
CA ASP A 100 -1.22 1.61 -19.63
C ASP A 100 0.14 1.43 -20.33
N ASP A 101 0.31 0.30 -21.01
CA ASP A 101 1.47 -0.24 -21.70
C ASP A 101 2.87 0.20 -21.20
N ALA A 102 3.24 1.45 -21.32
CA ALA A 102 4.59 1.94 -21.03
C ALA A 102 4.66 3.07 -19.98
N ASP A 103 3.55 3.66 -19.57
CA ASP A 103 3.55 4.84 -18.67
C ASP A 103 2.64 4.62 -17.46
N PHE A 104 3.26 4.47 -16.30
CA PHE A 104 2.54 4.42 -15.03
C PHE A 104 3.11 5.48 -14.09
N VAL A 105 2.30 6.47 -13.75
CA VAL A 105 2.75 7.65 -13.00
C VAL A 105 3.43 7.31 -11.67
N LEU A 106 3.04 6.21 -11.01
CA LEU A 106 3.65 5.81 -9.74
C LEU A 106 5.05 5.20 -9.90
N ASP A 107 5.47 4.80 -11.12
CA ASP A 107 6.85 4.39 -11.38
C ASP A 107 7.82 5.57 -11.18
N GLU A 108 7.37 6.82 -11.40
CA GLU A 108 8.16 8.03 -11.15
C GLU A 108 8.49 8.22 -9.65
N ALA A 109 7.71 7.59 -8.76
CA ALA A 109 7.97 7.65 -7.31
C ALA A 109 9.19 6.81 -6.90
N ASP A 110 9.54 5.76 -7.68
CA ASP A 110 10.70 4.88 -7.43
C ASP A 110 10.75 4.34 -5.99
N CYS A 111 9.59 3.89 -5.50
CA CYS A 111 9.42 3.36 -4.15
C CYS A 111 8.35 2.24 -4.15
N PRO A 112 8.26 1.42 -3.08
CA PRO A 112 7.21 0.42 -2.97
C PRO A 112 5.82 1.03 -2.98
N ILE A 113 4.86 0.33 -3.63
CA ILE A 113 3.46 0.72 -3.68
C ILE A 113 2.65 -0.35 -2.95
N LEU A 114 2.08 -0.01 -1.81
CA LEU A 114 1.24 -0.91 -1.03
C LEU A 114 -0.22 -0.75 -1.40
N GLN A 115 -0.90 -1.87 -1.62
CA GLN A 115 -2.34 -1.94 -1.82
C GLN A 115 -3.03 -2.19 -0.47
N ALA A 116 -3.60 -1.15 0.12
CA ALA A 116 -4.47 -1.23 1.28
C ALA A 116 -5.92 -1.44 0.80
N ILE A 117 -6.65 -2.38 1.40
CA ILE A 117 -7.92 -2.86 0.86
C ILE A 117 -9.10 -2.30 1.66
N PRO A 118 -9.91 -1.39 1.10
CA PRO A 118 -11.24 -1.09 1.62
C PRO A 118 -12.19 -2.23 1.21
N VAL A 119 -12.53 -3.10 2.15
CA VAL A 119 -13.34 -4.31 1.89
C VAL A 119 -14.79 -3.95 1.59
N GLY A 120 -15.35 -4.55 0.56
CA GLY A 120 -16.72 -4.31 0.10
C GLY A 120 -17.81 -5.00 0.93
N SER A 121 -17.45 -5.89 1.89
CA SER A 121 -18.37 -6.56 2.82
C SER A 121 -18.20 -6.03 4.25
N THR A 122 -19.10 -6.44 5.14
CA THR A 122 -18.93 -6.21 6.59
C THR A 122 -17.85 -7.11 7.16
N ARG A 123 -17.33 -6.76 8.34
CA ARG A 123 -16.32 -7.54 9.06
C ARG A 123 -16.82 -8.95 9.36
N GLU A 124 -18.05 -9.07 9.85
CA GLU A 124 -18.67 -10.34 10.19
C GLU A 124 -18.83 -11.26 8.98
N ALA A 125 -19.23 -10.69 7.82
CA ALA A 125 -19.36 -11.44 6.58
C ALA A 125 -17.99 -11.93 6.06
N TRP A 126 -16.94 -11.12 6.23
CA TRP A 126 -15.59 -11.49 5.87
C TRP A 126 -15.03 -12.60 6.78
N GLU A 127 -15.23 -12.51 8.09
CA GLU A 127 -14.79 -13.53 9.07
C GLU A 127 -15.54 -14.86 8.91
N ALA A 128 -16.83 -14.83 8.58
CA ALA A 128 -17.63 -16.01 8.33
C ALA A 128 -17.30 -16.71 7.00
N SER A 129 -16.60 -16.05 6.09
CA SER A 129 -16.27 -16.58 4.77
C SER A 129 -14.97 -17.39 4.81
N PRO A 130 -14.96 -18.67 4.40
CA PRO A 130 -13.73 -19.44 4.29
C PRO A 130 -12.78 -18.93 3.19
N ARG A 131 -13.27 -18.03 2.34
CA ARG A 131 -12.49 -17.38 1.27
C ARG A 131 -11.96 -16.00 1.68
N GLY A 132 -12.41 -15.44 2.81
CA GLY A 132 -12.11 -14.05 3.20
C GLY A 132 -12.81 -13.04 2.29
N LEU A 133 -12.07 -12.43 1.38
CA LEU A 133 -12.60 -11.43 0.43
C LEU A 133 -13.61 -12.00 -0.55
N SER A 134 -14.56 -11.16 -0.97
CA SER A 134 -15.46 -11.46 -2.06
C SER A 134 -14.70 -11.67 -3.38
N ALA A 135 -15.30 -12.39 -4.34
CA ALA A 135 -14.67 -12.54 -5.66
C ALA A 135 -14.46 -11.20 -6.36
N ALA A 136 -15.36 -10.23 -6.15
CA ALA A 136 -15.23 -8.88 -6.69
C ALA A 136 -14.07 -8.12 -6.04
N ASP A 137 -13.94 -8.14 -4.71
CA ASP A 137 -12.82 -7.50 -4.02
C ASP A 137 -11.49 -8.16 -4.42
N LEU A 138 -11.45 -9.50 -4.51
CA LEU A 138 -10.26 -10.21 -4.93
C LEU A 138 -9.80 -9.78 -6.33
N ALA A 139 -10.74 -9.67 -7.27
CA ALA A 139 -10.41 -9.24 -8.63
C ALA A 139 -9.99 -7.76 -8.68
N MET A 140 -10.78 -6.86 -8.07
CA MET A 140 -10.60 -5.42 -8.22
C MET A 140 -9.53 -4.84 -7.31
N GLN A 141 -9.34 -5.40 -6.10
CA GLN A 141 -8.45 -4.85 -5.08
C GLN A 141 -7.10 -5.59 -4.99
N ILE A 142 -7.00 -6.78 -5.56
CA ILE A 142 -5.78 -7.59 -5.53
C ILE A 142 -5.29 -7.90 -6.93
N ALA A 143 -6.04 -8.74 -7.70
CA ALA A 143 -5.54 -9.27 -8.96
C ALA A 143 -5.24 -8.17 -10.01
N LEU A 144 -6.14 -7.20 -10.19
CA LEU A 144 -5.89 -6.11 -11.13
C LEU A 144 -4.80 -5.13 -10.65
N PRO A 145 -4.77 -4.69 -9.38
CA PRO A 145 -3.66 -3.88 -8.88
C PRO A 145 -2.28 -4.55 -8.96
N GLU A 146 -2.20 -5.87 -8.90
CA GLU A 146 -0.94 -6.61 -9.04
C GLU A 146 -0.27 -6.39 -10.41
N PHE A 147 -1.04 -6.16 -11.48
CA PHE A 147 -0.48 -5.76 -12.78
C PHE A 147 0.25 -4.41 -12.74
N ASP A 148 -0.07 -3.55 -11.79
CA ASP A 148 0.64 -2.29 -11.56
C ASP A 148 1.91 -2.47 -10.72
N GLY A 149 2.23 -3.68 -10.27
CA GLY A 149 3.33 -3.96 -9.34
C GLY A 149 3.02 -3.57 -7.90
N ARG A 150 1.74 -3.42 -7.53
CA ARG A 150 1.33 -3.10 -6.17
C ARG A 150 1.46 -4.33 -5.27
N ILE A 151 1.98 -4.12 -4.07
CA ILE A 151 2.18 -5.15 -3.06
C ILE A 151 0.94 -5.19 -2.15
N VAL A 152 0.28 -6.33 -2.05
CA VAL A 152 -0.89 -6.49 -1.17
C VAL A 152 -0.47 -6.30 0.29
N ALA A 153 -1.08 -5.32 0.96
CA ALA A 153 -0.79 -5.03 2.36
C ALA A 153 -1.86 -5.58 3.32
N GLY A 154 -3.13 -5.46 2.96
CA GLY A 154 -4.23 -6.03 3.73
C GLY A 154 -5.46 -5.13 3.86
N PRO A 155 -6.54 -5.63 4.50
CA PRO A 155 -7.73 -4.85 4.79
C PRO A 155 -7.42 -3.68 5.73
N VAL A 156 -7.98 -2.50 5.44
CA VAL A 156 -7.90 -1.31 6.31
C VAL A 156 -9.27 -0.82 6.78
N SER A 157 -10.34 -1.29 6.11
CA SER A 157 -11.71 -0.94 6.48
C SER A 157 -12.71 -1.95 5.97
N PHE A 158 -13.87 -1.99 6.60
CA PHE A 158 -15.01 -2.82 6.23
C PHE A 158 -16.26 -1.97 6.08
N LYS A 159 -17.24 -2.44 5.27
CA LYS A 159 -18.54 -1.78 5.19
C LYS A 159 -19.26 -1.86 6.53
N ALA A 160 -19.78 -0.70 6.95
CA ALA A 160 -20.65 -0.58 8.11
C ALA A 160 -21.82 0.34 7.78
N GLU A 161 -22.89 0.23 8.54
CA GLU A 161 -24.02 1.15 8.49
C GLU A 161 -23.93 2.09 9.68
N GLU A 162 -23.95 3.39 9.42
CA GLU A 162 -24.13 4.39 10.48
C GLU A 162 -25.55 4.30 11.06
N ALA A 163 -25.71 4.75 12.29
CA ALA A 163 -27.03 4.84 12.90
C ALA A 163 -28.00 5.64 12.01
N ALA A 164 -29.19 5.09 11.78
CA ALA A 164 -30.19 5.74 10.94
C ALA A 164 -30.53 7.13 11.50
N ASP A 165 -30.52 8.14 10.65
CA ASP A 165 -31.10 9.44 10.98
C ASP A 165 -32.62 9.29 11.07
N PRO A 166 -33.25 9.46 12.28
CA PRO A 166 -34.69 9.27 12.44
C PRO A 166 -35.52 10.25 11.60
N ALA A 167 -34.94 11.42 11.26
CA ALA A 167 -35.63 12.45 10.49
C ALA A 167 -35.66 12.13 8.99
N LEU A 168 -34.64 11.39 8.51
CA LEU A 168 -34.47 11.07 7.09
C LEU A 168 -34.85 9.63 6.75
N ALA A 169 -35.10 8.77 7.76
CA ALA A 169 -35.30 7.33 7.61
C ALA A 169 -34.22 6.65 6.72
N PHE A 170 -32.98 7.12 6.84
CA PHE A 170 -31.85 6.73 6.01
C PHE A 170 -30.64 6.38 6.90
N SER A 171 -30.00 5.25 6.63
CA SER A 171 -28.69 4.90 7.17
C SER A 171 -27.65 5.00 6.08
N ARG A 172 -26.54 5.64 6.39
CA ARG A 172 -25.41 5.78 5.47
C ARG A 172 -24.50 4.56 5.58
N ARG A 173 -24.05 4.04 4.44
CA ARG A 173 -22.99 3.05 4.40
C ARG A 173 -21.65 3.73 4.29
N VAL A 174 -20.74 3.36 5.21
CA VAL A 174 -19.40 3.93 5.32
C VAL A 174 -18.34 2.84 5.35
N GLN A 175 -17.10 3.24 5.19
CA GLN A 175 -15.92 2.41 5.41
C GLN A 175 -15.43 2.59 6.85
N ALA A 176 -15.90 1.72 7.76
CA ALA A 176 -15.43 1.73 9.15
C ALA A 176 -13.96 1.25 9.21
N PRO A 177 -13.07 1.99 9.88
CA PRO A 177 -11.67 1.62 9.99
C PRO A 177 -11.48 0.30 10.72
N ASP A 178 -10.56 -0.54 10.25
CA ASP A 178 -10.09 -1.74 10.94
C ASP A 178 -8.73 -1.48 11.59
N GLY A 179 -8.72 -1.24 12.90
CA GLY A 179 -7.50 -0.86 13.62
C GLY A 179 -6.36 -1.85 13.43
N SER A 180 -6.63 -3.15 13.51
CA SER A 180 -5.61 -4.19 13.34
C SER A 180 -5.01 -4.23 11.93
N GLY A 181 -5.84 -4.04 10.92
CA GLY A 181 -5.39 -3.98 9.53
C GLY A 181 -4.63 -2.70 9.22
N ILE A 182 -5.09 -1.57 9.76
CA ILE A 182 -4.40 -0.28 9.64
C ILE A 182 -3.00 -0.36 10.28
N ASP A 183 -2.88 -0.92 11.48
CA ASP A 183 -1.60 -1.13 12.14
C ASP A 183 -0.67 -2.02 11.32
N ALA A 184 -1.19 -3.12 10.78
CA ALA A 184 -0.40 -4.03 9.95
C ALA A 184 0.11 -3.34 8.67
N VAL A 185 -0.71 -2.52 8.01
CA VAL A 185 -0.31 -1.75 6.82
C VAL A 185 0.74 -0.70 7.17
N ALA A 186 0.56 0.02 8.28
CA ALA A 186 1.51 1.03 8.73
C ALA A 186 2.85 0.41 9.17
N ASP A 187 2.84 -0.77 9.83
CA ASP A 187 4.03 -1.54 10.17
C ASP A 187 4.77 -2.02 8.91
N MET A 188 4.03 -2.50 7.92
CA MET A 188 4.60 -2.91 6.63
C MET A 188 5.26 -1.72 5.93
N ALA A 189 4.62 -0.55 5.91
CA ALA A 189 5.17 0.68 5.36
C ALA A 189 6.48 1.07 6.06
N ALA A 190 6.49 1.07 7.39
CA ALA A 190 7.68 1.36 8.19
C ALA A 190 8.82 0.36 7.92
N ALA A 191 8.49 -0.93 7.74
CA ALA A 191 9.47 -1.97 7.44
C ALA A 191 10.11 -1.78 6.05
N TRP A 192 9.33 -1.45 5.02
CA TRP A 192 9.84 -1.16 3.68
C TRP A 192 10.73 0.10 3.66
N ILE A 193 10.31 1.18 4.32
CA ILE A 193 11.10 2.40 4.46
C ILE A 193 12.42 2.12 5.18
N ARG A 194 12.38 1.37 6.30
CA ARG A 194 13.59 0.97 7.03
C ARG A 194 14.53 0.15 6.16
N LEU A 195 13.98 -0.84 5.42
CA LEU A 195 14.77 -1.68 4.51
C LEU A 195 15.45 -0.83 3.41
N ALA A 196 14.71 0.10 2.80
CA ALA A 196 15.24 0.97 1.75
C ALA A 196 16.39 1.87 2.27
N ARG A 197 16.26 2.37 3.50
CA ARG A 197 17.25 3.26 4.15
C ARG A 197 18.41 2.53 4.81
N THR A 198 18.31 1.21 5.03
CA THR A 198 19.40 0.40 5.60
C THR A 198 20.50 0.20 4.56
N PRO A 199 21.76 0.52 4.85
CA PRO A 199 22.89 0.22 3.97
C PRO A 199 22.93 -1.27 3.61
N ARG A 200 23.30 -1.58 2.37
CA ARG A 200 23.31 -2.99 1.88
C ARG A 200 24.12 -3.92 2.76
N VAL A 201 25.27 -3.48 3.26
CA VAL A 201 26.15 -4.27 4.15
C VAL A 201 25.49 -4.62 5.48
N GLU A 202 24.50 -3.85 5.93
CA GLU A 202 23.77 -4.06 7.19
C GLU A 202 22.47 -4.86 7.00
N ARG A 203 22.04 -5.08 5.74
CA ARG A 203 20.80 -5.82 5.45
C ARG A 203 21.00 -7.29 5.73
N ARG A 204 20.06 -7.88 6.48
CA ARG A 204 20.04 -9.33 6.73
C ARG A 204 19.20 -10.01 5.67
N LEU A 205 19.79 -10.99 5.01
CA LEU A 205 19.16 -11.76 3.94
C LEU A 205 19.02 -13.22 4.37
N ALA A 206 17.95 -13.87 3.93
CA ALA A 206 17.75 -15.30 4.04
C ALA A 206 17.43 -15.87 2.66
N LEU A 207 18.26 -16.81 2.19
CA LEU A 207 17.98 -17.57 0.98
C LEU A 207 17.30 -18.87 1.40
N VAL A 208 16.00 -18.99 1.08
CA VAL A 208 15.20 -20.18 1.40
C VAL A 208 15.15 -21.09 0.18
N LEU A 209 15.65 -22.31 0.32
CA LEU A 209 15.59 -23.34 -0.71
C LEU A 209 14.38 -24.25 -0.42
N SER A 210 13.49 -24.41 -1.40
CA SER A 210 12.39 -25.34 -1.31
C SER A 210 12.79 -26.73 -1.81
N ASP A 211 12.24 -27.76 -1.17
CA ASP A 211 12.44 -29.16 -1.56
C ASP A 211 11.14 -29.70 -2.19
N TYR A 212 11.12 -29.89 -3.50
CA TYR A 212 9.95 -30.39 -4.21
C TYR A 212 10.33 -31.40 -5.31
N PRO A 213 9.70 -32.59 -5.34
CA PRO A 213 8.78 -33.12 -4.31
C PRO A 213 9.55 -33.62 -3.08
N ALA A 214 8.96 -33.49 -1.90
CA ALA A 214 9.54 -33.84 -0.60
C ALA A 214 9.93 -35.34 -0.41
N ARG A 215 9.86 -36.12 -1.45
CA ARG A 215 10.25 -37.54 -1.45
C ARG A 215 11.60 -37.72 -2.08
N GLY A 216 12.57 -38.19 -1.29
CA GLY A 216 13.83 -38.67 -1.83
C GLY A 216 15.13 -38.11 -1.20
N GLY A 217 15.04 -37.27 -0.15
CA GLY A 217 16.22 -36.78 0.60
C GLY A 217 17.19 -35.94 -0.24
N ARG A 218 16.66 -35.18 -1.21
CA ARG A 218 17.41 -34.25 -2.05
C ARG A 218 17.11 -32.84 -1.61
N ALA A 219 17.94 -32.27 -0.76
CA ALA A 219 17.77 -30.91 -0.27
C ALA A 219 17.80 -29.89 -1.43
N GLY A 220 16.79 -29.01 -1.48
CA GLY A 220 16.72 -27.95 -2.48
C GLY A 220 16.42 -28.40 -3.91
N PHE A 221 15.86 -29.61 -4.09
CA PHE A 221 15.64 -30.16 -5.43
C PHE A 221 14.58 -29.38 -6.21
N ALA A 222 14.95 -28.97 -7.42
CA ALA A 222 14.03 -28.43 -8.41
C ALA A 222 14.38 -29.03 -9.80
N VAL A 223 13.34 -29.42 -10.54
CA VAL A 223 13.53 -30.07 -11.86
C VAL A 223 14.24 -29.10 -12.82
N GLY A 224 15.37 -29.58 -13.37
CA GLY A 224 16.15 -28.81 -14.37
C GLY A 224 16.99 -27.66 -13.79
N LEU A 225 17.07 -27.50 -12.47
CA LEU A 225 17.89 -26.49 -11.81
C LEU A 225 19.00 -27.14 -10.99
N ASP A 226 20.24 -26.70 -11.19
CA ASP A 226 21.34 -26.93 -10.26
C ASP A 226 21.21 -25.94 -9.09
N THR A 227 20.47 -26.34 -8.05
CA THR A 227 20.17 -25.49 -6.90
C THR A 227 21.42 -25.07 -6.11
N PRO A 228 22.38 -25.95 -5.80
CA PRO A 228 23.64 -25.56 -5.16
C PRO A 228 24.41 -24.51 -5.98
N ALA A 229 24.64 -24.75 -7.25
CA ALA A 229 25.35 -23.81 -8.12
C ALA A 229 24.59 -22.48 -8.25
N SER A 230 23.28 -22.53 -8.33
CA SER A 230 22.43 -21.30 -8.36
C SER A 230 22.51 -20.51 -7.06
N ALA A 231 22.54 -21.18 -5.90
CA ALA A 231 22.73 -20.54 -4.61
C ALA A 231 24.09 -19.85 -4.51
N CYS A 232 25.17 -20.50 -4.96
CA CYS A 232 26.50 -19.90 -5.04
C CYS A 232 26.50 -18.64 -5.91
N ALA A 233 25.93 -18.72 -7.11
CA ALA A 233 25.83 -17.58 -8.02
C ALA A 233 25.04 -16.40 -7.43
N ILE A 234 23.94 -16.68 -6.70
CA ILE A 234 23.16 -15.64 -6.00
C ILE A 234 24.02 -15.00 -4.90
N LEU A 235 24.74 -15.77 -4.10
CA LEU A 235 25.62 -15.25 -3.06
C LEU A 235 26.74 -14.38 -3.63
N ASP A 236 27.32 -14.76 -4.77
CA ASP A 236 28.33 -13.96 -5.47
C ASP A 236 27.74 -12.63 -5.94
N LEU A 237 26.58 -12.65 -6.61
CA LEU A 237 25.88 -11.44 -7.04
C LEU A 237 25.52 -10.51 -5.87
N LEU A 238 25.13 -11.07 -4.73
CA LEU A 238 24.84 -10.28 -3.53
C LEU A 238 26.09 -9.60 -2.99
N ARG A 239 27.23 -10.30 -2.96
CA ARG A 239 28.52 -9.72 -2.54
C ARG A 239 28.97 -8.61 -3.50
N ASP A 240 28.88 -8.84 -4.80
CA ASP A 240 29.20 -7.84 -5.83
C ASP A 240 28.30 -6.59 -5.71
N ALA A 241 27.05 -6.79 -5.29
CA ALA A 241 26.11 -5.70 -5.01
C ALA A 241 26.34 -5.00 -3.66
N GLY A 242 27.34 -5.43 -2.86
CA GLY A 242 27.73 -4.81 -1.59
C GLY A 242 26.97 -5.30 -0.36
N TYR A 243 26.35 -6.47 -0.43
CA TYR A 243 25.76 -7.12 0.74
C TYR A 243 26.83 -7.96 1.48
N ASP A 244 26.67 -8.07 2.81
CA ASP A 244 27.45 -9.02 3.62
C ASP A 244 26.80 -10.40 3.52
N ALA A 245 27.23 -11.20 2.54
CA ALA A 245 26.70 -12.54 2.29
C ALA A 245 27.75 -13.61 2.65
N ALA A 246 27.26 -14.78 3.09
CA ALA A 246 28.10 -15.92 3.50
C ALA A 246 29.17 -16.26 2.45
N ARG A 247 30.40 -16.51 2.93
CA ARG A 247 31.56 -16.83 2.09
C ARG A 247 31.90 -18.31 2.06
N ASP A 248 31.40 -19.06 3.04
CA ASP A 248 31.78 -20.47 3.26
C ASP A 248 30.76 -21.45 2.64
N PHE A 249 29.88 -20.99 1.79
CA PHE A 249 28.94 -21.82 1.06
C PHE A 249 29.56 -22.25 -0.27
N THR A 250 29.66 -23.57 -0.47
CA THR A 250 30.17 -24.21 -1.70
C THR A 250 29.10 -25.12 -2.29
N ALA A 251 29.18 -25.40 -3.58
CA ALA A 251 28.23 -26.27 -4.28
C ALA A 251 28.58 -27.76 -4.12
N ASP A 252 29.73 -28.09 -3.50
CA ASP A 252 30.24 -29.46 -3.26
C ASP A 252 29.73 -30.06 -1.96
#